data_eb7a3c74010a3ae36296a0e657b10637
#
_entry.id   eb7a3c74010a3ae36296a0e657b10637
#
_cell.length_a   1.000
_cell.length_b   1.000
_cell.length_c   1.000
_cell.angle_alpha   90.00
_cell.angle_beta   90.00
_cell.angle_gamma   90.00
#
_symmetry.space_group_name_H-M   'P 1'
#
loop_
_entity.id
_entity.type
_entity.pdbx_description
1 polymer ?
#
loop_
_entity_poly.entity_id
_entity_poly.type
_entity_poly.pdbx_seq_one_letter_code
_entity_poly.pdbx_strand_id
1 'polypeptide(L)'
;MIHAALYARVSSTRQKQHETIDSQTACLREHAQAQGWEIPEEWIFTDDGWSGATLVRPALERLRDLSAQRLVERVVCLSPDLLARNYTHQVLLVEEFTRNGTELIFIHNPVATTPEQALMVQFQGMIAEYERAQIAERTRRGKLHRAHGGATSVLGRAPYGYRYLSRAEYAAAAYAVVEAEALVVARIFHRYAVGGISMRALARELTADQIPSPKGNAQWDAGTLGRLLRNPAYMGRAAFGKTQTASSAPRANRTSRLAGRSVPAQAGVVARPREEWIDIPVPALVSEEVFALVQRRLAENARFSPRNTKAPALLQGLLVCDVCGYAYNRTSQGPGPKKYH
;
A
#
# COMPACT_ATOMS: atom_id res chain seq x y z
N MET A 1 38.96 -29.33 -1.59
CA MET A 1 37.63 -29.14 -2.23
C MET A 1 37.19 -27.72 -1.92
N ILE A 2 36.70 -26.97 -2.89
CA ILE A 2 36.26 -25.58 -2.68
C ILE A 2 34.79 -25.63 -2.26
N HIS A 3 34.48 -25.10 -1.09
CA HIS A 3 33.13 -25.06 -0.53
C HIS A 3 32.38 -23.83 -1.09
N ALA A 4 31.47 -24.08 -2.04
CA ALA A 4 30.67 -23.03 -2.68
C ALA A 4 29.21 -23.11 -2.30
N ALA A 5 28.54 -21.95 -2.16
CA ALA A 5 27.11 -21.84 -1.93
C ALA A 5 26.42 -21.09 -3.08
N LEU A 6 25.18 -21.44 -3.37
CA LEU A 6 24.37 -20.77 -4.39
C LEU A 6 23.32 -19.86 -3.74
N TYR A 7 23.12 -18.69 -4.30
CA TYR A 7 22.07 -17.79 -3.87
C TYR A 7 21.17 -17.36 -5.03
N ALA A 8 19.88 -17.59 -4.90
CA ALA A 8 18.86 -17.20 -5.86
C ALA A 8 17.70 -16.43 -5.19
N ARG A 9 17.10 -15.46 -5.89
CA ARG A 9 15.99 -14.66 -5.38
C ARG A 9 14.99 -14.29 -6.45
N VAL A 10 13.69 -14.42 -6.13
CA VAL A 10 12.59 -13.91 -6.97
C VAL A 10 11.69 -12.99 -6.12
N SER A 11 11.37 -11.80 -6.63
CA SER A 11 10.41 -10.89 -6.00
C SER A 11 8.97 -11.28 -6.39
N SER A 12 8.05 -11.20 -5.40
CA SER A 12 6.65 -11.58 -5.59
C SER A 12 5.98 -10.94 -6.81
N THR A 13 5.28 -11.70 -7.60
CA THR A 13 4.13 -11.48 -8.48
C THR A 13 4.36 -11.04 -9.94
N ARG A 14 5.44 -10.37 -10.35
CA ARG A 14 5.58 -9.93 -11.76
C ARG A 14 6.74 -10.54 -12.55
N GLN A 15 7.72 -11.13 -11.90
CA GLN A 15 8.86 -11.79 -12.55
C GLN A 15 8.67 -13.31 -12.75
N LYS A 16 7.54 -13.87 -12.31
CA LYS A 16 7.21 -15.30 -12.47
C LYS A 16 7.12 -15.79 -13.92
N GLN A 17 7.16 -14.90 -14.90
CA GLN A 17 7.00 -15.29 -16.32
C GLN A 17 8.32 -15.47 -17.10
N HIS A 18 9.45 -14.97 -16.61
CA HIS A 18 10.71 -15.05 -17.36
C HIS A 18 11.91 -15.68 -16.63
N GLU A 19 11.96 -15.65 -15.27
CA GLU A 19 13.02 -16.31 -14.51
C GLU A 19 12.44 -16.87 -13.20
N THR A 20 12.19 -18.17 -13.18
CA THR A 20 11.80 -18.86 -11.94
C THR A 20 13.02 -19.12 -11.05
N ILE A 21 12.82 -19.32 -9.74
CA ILE A 21 13.90 -19.76 -8.83
C ILE A 21 14.58 -21.03 -9.37
N ASP A 22 13.80 -21.94 -9.94
CA ASP A 22 14.32 -23.20 -10.48
C ASP A 22 15.24 -22.97 -11.68
N SER A 23 14.91 -22.03 -12.56
CA SER A 23 15.75 -21.66 -13.69
C SER A 23 17.05 -21.00 -13.24
N GLN A 24 16.99 -20.13 -12.21
CA GLN A 24 18.19 -19.51 -11.62
C GLN A 24 19.08 -20.56 -10.97
N THR A 25 18.53 -21.44 -10.15
CA THR A 25 19.31 -22.49 -9.47
C THR A 25 19.90 -23.50 -10.44
N ALA A 26 19.21 -23.84 -11.53
CA ALA A 26 19.74 -24.70 -12.59
C ALA A 26 20.98 -24.06 -13.26
N CYS A 27 20.90 -22.80 -13.66
CA CYS A 27 22.01 -22.06 -14.26
C CYS A 27 23.21 -21.94 -13.29
N LEU A 28 22.95 -21.67 -12.00
CA LEU A 28 24.00 -21.60 -10.98
C LEU A 28 24.68 -22.95 -10.76
N ARG A 29 23.91 -24.06 -10.74
CA ARG A 29 24.47 -25.43 -10.62
C ARG A 29 25.33 -25.80 -11.84
N GLU A 30 24.85 -25.49 -13.05
CA GLU A 30 25.60 -25.73 -14.28
C GLU A 30 26.94 -24.99 -14.27
N HIS A 31 26.93 -23.72 -13.87
CA HIS A 31 28.17 -22.94 -13.74
C HIS A 31 29.13 -23.56 -12.70
N ALA A 32 28.63 -23.95 -11.54
CA ALA A 32 29.43 -24.54 -10.49
C ALA A 32 30.05 -25.90 -10.92
N GLN A 33 29.27 -26.74 -11.62
CA GLN A 33 29.77 -28.01 -12.18
C GLN A 33 30.87 -27.77 -13.22
N ALA A 34 30.72 -26.78 -14.10
CA ALA A 34 31.72 -26.42 -15.09
C ALA A 34 33.04 -25.96 -14.44
N GLN A 35 32.99 -25.40 -13.23
CA GLN A 35 34.15 -24.99 -12.43
C GLN A 35 34.68 -26.11 -11.51
N GLY A 36 34.05 -27.27 -11.50
CA GLY A 36 34.44 -28.40 -10.64
C GLY A 36 34.18 -28.16 -9.14
N TRP A 37 33.21 -27.30 -8.80
CA TRP A 37 32.83 -27.05 -7.39
C TRP A 37 31.75 -28.02 -6.93
N GLU A 38 31.91 -28.49 -5.71
CA GLU A 38 30.90 -29.36 -5.07
C GLU A 38 29.99 -28.50 -4.22
N ILE A 39 28.68 -28.60 -4.46
CA ILE A 39 27.64 -27.82 -3.77
C ILE A 39 26.70 -28.77 -3.05
N PRO A 40 26.73 -28.82 -1.72
CA PRO A 40 25.73 -29.53 -0.93
C PRO A 40 24.33 -28.93 -1.15
N GLU A 41 23.29 -29.76 -1.17
CA GLU A 41 21.91 -29.30 -1.33
C GLU A 41 21.49 -28.28 -0.24
N GLU A 42 21.99 -28.43 0.96
CA GLU A 42 21.76 -27.51 2.08
C GLU A 42 22.39 -26.13 1.92
N TRP A 43 23.31 -25.96 0.93
CA TRP A 43 23.99 -24.71 0.61
C TRP A 43 23.39 -24.01 -0.60
N ILE A 44 22.17 -24.38 -0.98
CA ILE A 44 21.37 -23.69 -1.97
C ILE A 44 20.35 -22.80 -1.24
N PHE A 45 20.60 -21.51 -1.28
CA PHE A 45 19.83 -20.49 -0.58
C PHE A 45 18.87 -19.80 -1.53
N THR A 46 17.56 -19.90 -1.25
CA THR A 46 16.53 -19.33 -2.09
C THR A 46 15.58 -18.43 -1.29
N ASP A 47 15.40 -17.18 -1.71
CA ASP A 47 14.44 -16.23 -1.16
C ASP A 47 13.31 -15.99 -2.17
N ASP A 48 12.25 -16.83 -2.13
CA ASP A 48 11.06 -16.66 -2.98
C ASP A 48 10.09 -15.64 -2.38
N GLY A 49 9.65 -14.69 -3.22
CA GLY A 49 8.73 -13.64 -2.81
C GLY A 49 9.35 -12.48 -2.02
N TRP A 50 10.66 -12.44 -1.84
CA TRP A 50 11.36 -11.42 -1.08
C TRP A 50 11.89 -10.28 -1.95
N SER A 51 11.73 -9.05 -1.46
CA SER A 51 12.23 -7.86 -2.15
C SER A 51 13.75 -7.70 -1.97
N GLY A 52 14.47 -7.37 -3.05
CA GLY A 52 15.88 -7.00 -2.99
C GLY A 52 16.17 -5.64 -2.33
N ALA A 53 15.13 -4.90 -1.91
CA ALA A 53 15.29 -3.61 -1.24
C ALA A 53 15.67 -3.72 0.24
N THR A 54 15.46 -4.88 0.87
CA THR A 54 15.83 -5.16 2.27
C THR A 54 16.90 -6.23 2.36
N LEU A 55 17.80 -6.13 3.35
CA LEU A 55 18.79 -7.16 3.66
C LEU A 55 18.22 -8.28 4.57
N VAL A 56 17.15 -8.00 5.29
CA VAL A 56 16.53 -8.98 6.21
C VAL A 56 15.69 -9.97 5.40
N ARG A 57 16.32 -11.09 5.02
CA ARG A 57 15.74 -12.19 4.24
C ARG A 57 16.22 -13.52 4.78
N PRO A 58 15.33 -14.51 4.99
CA PRO A 58 15.68 -15.74 5.70
C PRO A 58 16.86 -16.52 5.10
N ALA A 59 16.89 -16.70 3.77
CA ALA A 59 17.97 -17.44 3.12
C ALA A 59 19.27 -16.64 3.08
N LEU A 60 19.20 -15.33 2.83
CA LEU A 60 20.36 -14.45 2.87
C LEU A 60 20.99 -14.40 4.26
N GLU A 61 20.20 -14.28 5.32
CA GLU A 61 20.71 -14.27 6.71
C GLU A 61 21.44 -15.57 7.04
N ARG A 62 20.87 -16.73 6.69
CA ARG A 62 21.54 -18.02 6.87
C ARG A 62 22.85 -18.11 6.10
N LEU A 63 22.90 -17.61 4.87
CA LEU A 63 24.12 -17.57 4.08
C LEU A 63 25.21 -16.67 4.70
N ARG A 64 24.82 -15.52 5.26
CA ARG A 64 25.72 -14.61 5.98
C ARG A 64 26.26 -15.26 7.25
N ASP A 65 25.42 -16.00 7.98
CA ASP A 65 25.83 -16.74 9.19
C ASP A 65 26.89 -17.82 8.85
N LEU A 66 26.70 -18.57 7.75
CA LEU A 66 27.68 -19.56 7.29
C LEU A 66 28.99 -18.90 6.83
N SER A 67 28.92 -17.76 6.14
CA SER A 67 30.11 -16.99 5.77
C SER A 67 30.85 -16.47 7.02
N ALA A 68 30.13 -15.96 8.02
CA ALA A 68 30.74 -15.51 9.28
C ALA A 68 31.45 -16.64 10.04
N GLN A 69 30.95 -17.87 9.91
CA GLN A 69 31.60 -19.09 10.45
C GLN A 69 32.76 -19.60 9.57
N ARG A 70 33.03 -18.94 8.42
CA ARG A 70 34.07 -19.33 7.45
C ARG A 70 33.88 -20.75 6.88
N LEU A 71 32.65 -21.22 6.80
CA LEU A 71 32.32 -22.53 6.24
C LEU A 71 32.19 -22.49 4.71
N VAL A 72 31.93 -21.30 4.15
CA VAL A 72 31.74 -21.08 2.70
C VAL A 72 32.87 -20.21 2.17
N GLU A 73 33.59 -20.72 1.17
CA GLU A 73 34.65 -20.00 0.51
C GLU A 73 34.16 -19.14 -0.66
N ARG A 74 33.10 -19.59 -1.33
CA ARG A 74 32.54 -18.92 -2.50
C ARG A 74 31.02 -18.86 -2.45
N VAL A 75 30.45 -17.74 -2.82
CA VAL A 75 29.00 -17.54 -3.03
C VAL A 75 28.78 -17.18 -4.48
N VAL A 76 27.97 -17.97 -5.17
CA VAL A 76 27.61 -17.76 -6.58
C VAL A 76 26.20 -17.21 -6.68
N CYS A 77 26.05 -16.12 -7.40
CA CYS A 77 24.78 -15.47 -7.68
C CYS A 77 24.71 -15.07 -9.16
N LEU A 78 23.54 -15.04 -9.77
CA LEU A 78 23.44 -14.67 -11.20
C LEU A 78 23.88 -13.23 -11.44
N SER A 79 23.41 -12.29 -10.60
CA SER A 79 23.71 -10.87 -10.78
C SER A 79 23.64 -10.10 -9.45
N PRO A 80 24.32 -8.95 -9.33
CA PRO A 80 24.35 -8.17 -8.10
C PRO A 80 22.96 -7.67 -7.64
N ASP A 81 22.02 -7.39 -8.55
CA ASP A 81 20.67 -6.93 -8.25
C ASP A 81 19.79 -8.01 -7.63
N LEU A 82 20.10 -9.29 -7.86
CA LEU A 82 19.48 -10.41 -7.16
C LEU A 82 19.95 -10.48 -5.71
N LEU A 83 21.22 -10.17 -5.45
CA LEU A 83 21.76 -10.10 -4.10
C LEU A 83 21.17 -8.89 -3.34
N ALA A 84 21.21 -7.69 -3.92
CA ALA A 84 20.53 -6.50 -3.38
C ALA A 84 20.24 -5.50 -4.50
N ARG A 85 19.06 -4.84 -4.46
CA ARG A 85 18.69 -3.80 -5.45
C ARG A 85 19.31 -2.44 -5.15
N ASN A 86 19.67 -2.19 -3.91
CA ASN A 86 20.30 -0.94 -3.48
C ASN A 86 21.83 -1.13 -3.52
N TYR A 87 22.50 -0.23 -4.24
CA TYR A 87 23.96 -0.25 -4.37
C TYR A 87 24.68 -0.24 -3.02
N THR A 88 24.21 0.58 -2.05
CA THR A 88 24.79 0.62 -0.70
C THR A 88 24.72 -0.76 -0.02
N HIS A 89 23.60 -1.48 -0.20
CA HIS A 89 23.45 -2.83 0.34
C HIS A 89 24.36 -3.85 -0.39
N GLN A 90 24.57 -3.68 -1.71
CA GLN A 90 25.52 -4.52 -2.45
C GLN A 90 26.93 -4.34 -1.89
N VAL A 91 27.40 -3.10 -1.75
CA VAL A 91 28.75 -2.79 -1.22
C VAL A 91 28.92 -3.36 0.18
N LEU A 92 27.92 -3.16 1.06
CA LEU A 92 27.96 -3.71 2.43
C LEU A 92 28.07 -5.23 2.45
N LEU A 93 27.31 -5.93 1.61
CA LEU A 93 27.38 -7.40 1.53
C LEU A 93 28.71 -7.87 0.93
N VAL A 94 29.19 -7.23 -0.13
CA VAL A 94 30.52 -7.56 -0.73
C VAL A 94 31.61 -7.38 0.31
N GLU A 95 31.63 -6.26 1.03
CA GLU A 95 32.60 -5.99 2.10
C GLU A 95 32.51 -7.02 3.24
N GLU A 96 31.29 -7.37 3.67
CA GLU A 96 31.06 -8.36 4.72
C GLU A 96 31.58 -9.74 4.32
N PHE A 97 31.21 -10.23 3.13
CA PHE A 97 31.65 -11.52 2.63
C PHE A 97 33.17 -11.57 2.45
N THR A 98 33.77 -10.51 1.86
CA THR A 98 35.22 -10.41 1.67
C THR A 98 35.95 -10.42 3.02
N ARG A 99 35.44 -9.71 4.03
CA ARG A 99 36.02 -9.70 5.40
C ARG A 99 35.97 -11.08 6.04
N ASN A 100 34.93 -11.87 5.77
CA ASN A 100 34.81 -13.23 6.25
C ASN A 100 35.66 -14.24 5.49
N GLY A 101 36.29 -13.81 4.37
CA GLY A 101 37.11 -14.68 3.50
C GLY A 101 36.27 -15.40 2.43
N THR A 102 35.04 -14.97 2.19
CA THR A 102 34.13 -15.54 1.18
C THR A 102 34.18 -14.70 -0.09
N GLU A 103 34.45 -15.31 -1.23
CA GLU A 103 34.46 -14.70 -2.55
C GLU A 103 33.05 -14.68 -3.13
N LEU A 104 32.56 -13.49 -3.55
CA LEU A 104 31.28 -13.34 -4.25
C LEU A 104 31.50 -13.39 -5.76
N ILE A 105 30.84 -14.34 -6.43
CA ILE A 105 30.93 -14.54 -7.88
C ILE A 105 29.59 -14.26 -8.51
N PHE A 106 29.56 -13.35 -9.50
CA PHE A 106 28.38 -13.07 -10.30
C PHE A 106 28.60 -13.57 -11.73
N ILE A 107 27.67 -14.42 -12.21
CA ILE A 107 27.74 -14.97 -13.58
C ILE A 107 27.51 -13.86 -14.60
N HIS A 108 26.54 -12.98 -14.29
CA HIS A 108 26.23 -11.80 -15.11
C HIS A 108 26.68 -10.54 -14.36
N ASN A 109 27.42 -9.66 -15.01
CA ASN A 109 27.99 -8.43 -14.43
C ASN A 109 28.94 -8.73 -13.23
N PRO A 110 30.14 -9.20 -13.47
CA PRO A 110 31.11 -9.49 -12.40
C PRO A 110 31.38 -8.23 -11.56
N VAL A 111 31.69 -8.44 -10.28
CA VAL A 111 32.00 -7.33 -9.35
C VAL A 111 33.15 -6.51 -9.89
N ALA A 112 33.03 -5.19 -9.80
CA ALA A 112 34.09 -4.25 -10.14
C ALA A 112 35.32 -4.51 -9.25
N THR A 113 36.41 -4.98 -9.86
CA THR A 113 37.68 -5.24 -9.18
C THR A 113 38.64 -4.05 -9.23
N THR A 114 38.32 -3.04 -10.08
CA THR A 114 39.12 -1.81 -10.18
C THR A 114 38.27 -0.57 -9.78
N PRO A 115 38.94 0.52 -9.34
CA PRO A 115 38.27 1.79 -9.02
C PRO A 115 37.41 2.33 -10.19
N GLU A 116 37.85 2.14 -11.43
CA GLU A 116 37.18 2.58 -12.64
C GLU A 116 35.88 1.76 -12.85
N GLN A 117 35.93 0.45 -12.62
CA GLN A 117 34.73 -0.42 -12.68
C GLN A 117 33.75 -0.08 -11.58
N ALA A 118 34.21 0.21 -10.37
CA ALA A 118 33.34 0.68 -9.27
C ALA A 118 32.63 1.98 -9.64
N LEU A 119 33.33 2.92 -10.26
CA LEU A 119 32.75 4.17 -10.77
C LEU A 119 31.70 3.92 -11.85
N MET A 120 31.97 3.00 -12.80
CA MET A 120 31.02 2.61 -13.84
C MET A 120 29.73 2.02 -13.24
N VAL A 121 29.83 1.16 -12.23
CA VAL A 121 28.66 0.59 -11.54
C VAL A 121 27.84 1.67 -10.84
N GLN A 122 28.50 2.68 -10.22
CA GLN A 122 27.82 3.82 -9.62
C GLN A 122 27.09 4.66 -10.68
N PHE A 123 27.72 4.93 -11.81
CA PHE A 123 27.09 5.63 -12.94
C PHE A 123 25.87 4.87 -13.48
N GLN A 124 25.98 3.56 -13.67
CA GLN A 124 24.85 2.73 -14.10
C GLN A 124 23.71 2.77 -13.08
N GLY A 125 24.01 2.74 -11.79
CA GLY A 125 23.02 2.89 -10.71
C GLY A 125 22.30 4.23 -10.78
N MET A 126 23.02 5.34 -10.96
CA MET A 126 22.43 6.67 -11.10
C MET A 126 21.58 6.80 -12.37
N ILE A 127 22.03 6.24 -13.50
CA ILE A 127 21.27 6.23 -14.76
C ILE A 127 19.96 5.44 -14.56
N ALA A 128 20.01 4.26 -13.93
CA ALA A 128 18.84 3.44 -13.67
C ALA A 128 17.83 4.13 -12.71
N GLU A 129 18.30 4.92 -11.75
CA GLU A 129 17.43 5.74 -10.88
C GLU A 129 16.81 6.90 -11.65
N TYR A 130 17.58 7.57 -12.49
CA TYR A 130 17.10 8.65 -13.35
C TYR A 130 16.04 8.16 -14.34
N GLU A 131 16.26 7.02 -15.01
CA GLU A 131 15.28 6.41 -15.90
C GLU A 131 13.99 6.05 -15.17
N ARG A 132 14.09 5.46 -13.98
CA ARG A 132 12.92 5.17 -13.13
C ARG A 132 12.15 6.42 -12.77
N ALA A 133 12.85 7.50 -12.40
CA ALA A 133 12.23 8.79 -12.10
C ALA A 133 11.55 9.39 -13.33
N GLN A 134 12.18 9.31 -14.51
CA GLN A 134 11.59 9.76 -15.77
C GLN A 134 10.33 8.97 -16.14
N ILE A 135 10.38 7.64 -16.04
CA ILE A 135 9.23 6.76 -16.32
C ILE A 135 8.08 7.08 -15.36
N ALA A 136 8.37 7.26 -14.07
CA ALA A 136 7.37 7.62 -13.06
C ALA A 136 6.73 8.98 -13.38
N GLU A 137 7.53 9.99 -13.73
CA GLU A 137 7.02 11.33 -14.07
C GLU A 137 6.23 11.32 -15.38
N ARG A 138 6.69 10.64 -16.41
CA ARG A 138 5.93 10.46 -17.66
C ARG A 138 4.59 9.78 -17.40
N THR A 139 4.59 8.72 -16.58
CA THR A 139 3.36 8.01 -16.20
C THR A 139 2.42 8.91 -15.40
N ARG A 140 2.95 9.71 -14.45
CA ARG A 140 2.19 10.68 -13.67
C ARG A 140 1.53 11.72 -14.56
N ARG A 141 2.30 12.35 -15.46
CA ARG A 141 1.80 13.34 -16.42
C ARG A 141 0.74 12.75 -17.35
N GLY A 142 1.00 11.55 -17.88
CA GLY A 142 0.05 10.86 -18.75
C GLY A 142 -1.26 10.50 -18.04
N LYS A 143 -1.22 10.11 -16.75
CA LYS A 143 -2.42 9.89 -15.95
C LYS A 143 -3.17 11.21 -15.70
N LEU A 144 -2.46 12.28 -15.35
CA LEU A 144 -3.04 13.58 -15.09
C LEU A 144 -3.74 14.15 -16.34
N HIS A 145 -3.08 14.10 -17.48
CA HIS A 145 -3.66 14.52 -18.77
C HIS A 145 -4.95 13.74 -19.10
N ARG A 146 -4.93 12.41 -18.98
CA ARG A 146 -6.11 11.58 -19.19
C ARG A 146 -7.22 11.86 -18.17
N ALA A 147 -6.88 12.17 -16.92
CA ALA A 147 -7.87 12.54 -15.91
C ALA A 147 -8.58 13.84 -16.27
N HIS A 148 -7.84 14.88 -16.72
CA HIS A 148 -8.43 16.13 -17.21
C HIS A 148 -9.29 15.92 -18.44
N GLY A 149 -8.97 14.94 -19.28
CA GLY A 149 -9.81 14.50 -20.39
C GLY A 149 -11.01 13.63 -19.99
N GLY A 150 -11.30 13.47 -18.70
CA GLY A 150 -12.43 12.69 -18.19
C GLY A 150 -12.31 11.16 -18.38
N ALA A 151 -11.11 10.66 -18.65
CA ALA A 151 -10.91 9.23 -18.94
C ALA A 151 -11.01 8.38 -17.66
N THR A 152 -11.98 7.46 -17.61
CA THR A 152 -12.15 6.51 -16.50
C THR A 152 -11.00 5.52 -16.33
N SER A 153 -10.14 5.37 -17.37
CA SER A 153 -8.97 4.48 -17.33
C SER A 153 -7.91 4.85 -16.28
N VAL A 154 -7.95 6.08 -15.74
CA VAL A 154 -7.05 6.51 -14.66
C VAL A 154 -7.59 6.18 -13.28
N LEU A 155 -8.88 5.85 -13.17
CA LEU A 155 -9.49 5.39 -11.95
C LEU A 155 -9.03 3.96 -11.68
N GLY A 156 -8.90 3.63 -10.41
CA GLY A 156 -8.58 2.26 -10.01
C GLY A 156 -9.80 1.34 -10.13
N ARG A 157 -9.90 0.43 -9.18
CA ARG A 157 -11.02 -0.52 -9.09
C ARG A 157 -12.37 0.21 -9.03
N ALA A 158 -13.36 -0.29 -9.78
CA ALA A 158 -14.73 0.21 -9.69
C ALA A 158 -15.29 0.06 -8.28
N PRO A 159 -16.00 1.07 -7.75
CA PRO A 159 -16.68 0.96 -6.46
C PRO A 159 -17.91 0.03 -6.58
N TYR A 160 -18.42 -0.44 -5.46
CA TYR A 160 -19.64 -1.26 -5.39
C TYR A 160 -20.81 -0.56 -6.10
N GLY A 161 -21.60 -1.29 -6.85
CA GLY A 161 -22.62 -0.75 -7.75
C GLY A 161 -22.14 -0.52 -9.19
N TYR A 162 -20.82 -0.68 -9.44
CA TYR A 162 -20.26 -0.52 -10.78
C TYR A 162 -19.31 -1.66 -11.15
N ARG A 163 -19.24 -1.97 -12.42
CA ARG A 163 -18.24 -2.83 -13.06
C ARG A 163 -17.33 -1.98 -13.94
N TYR A 164 -16.03 -2.18 -13.83
CA TYR A 164 -15.05 -1.56 -14.73
C TYR A 164 -15.04 -2.30 -16.06
N LEU A 165 -15.27 -1.57 -17.15
CA LEU A 165 -15.12 -2.05 -18.50
C LEU A 165 -13.73 -1.65 -19.01
N SER A 166 -12.92 -2.62 -19.40
CA SER A 166 -11.56 -2.38 -19.87
C SER A 166 -11.57 -1.92 -21.34
N ARG A 167 -10.51 -1.21 -21.73
CA ARG A 167 -10.33 -0.81 -23.14
C ARG A 167 -10.14 -2.00 -24.08
N ALA A 168 -9.76 -3.16 -23.57
CA ALA A 168 -9.65 -4.39 -24.36
C ALA A 168 -11.02 -4.97 -24.73
N GLU A 169 -12.04 -4.70 -23.92
CA GLU A 169 -13.40 -5.22 -24.12
C GLU A 169 -14.34 -4.20 -24.79
N TYR A 170 -14.01 -2.91 -24.69
CA TYR A 170 -14.85 -1.82 -25.19
C TYR A 170 -14.00 -0.72 -25.83
N ALA A 171 -14.61 0.09 -26.71
CA ALA A 171 -13.94 1.19 -27.42
C ALA A 171 -13.27 2.21 -26.46
N ALA A 172 -13.83 2.41 -25.26
CA ALA A 172 -13.26 3.24 -24.21
C ALA A 172 -13.49 2.60 -22.83
N ALA A 173 -12.54 2.80 -21.91
CA ALA A 173 -12.73 2.37 -20.52
C ALA A 173 -13.88 3.16 -19.87
N ALA A 174 -14.80 2.47 -19.19
CA ALA A 174 -15.96 3.07 -18.56
C ALA A 174 -16.38 2.32 -17.28
N TYR A 175 -17.22 2.95 -16.48
CA TYR A 175 -17.97 2.25 -15.43
C TYR A 175 -19.37 1.90 -15.94
N ALA A 176 -19.70 0.61 -15.94
CA ALA A 176 -21.06 0.13 -16.16
C ALA A 176 -21.76 -0.07 -14.83
N VAL A 177 -23.03 0.28 -14.77
CA VAL A 177 -23.87 0.07 -13.59
C VAL A 177 -24.20 -1.42 -13.47
N VAL A 178 -24.07 -1.96 -12.26
CA VAL A 178 -24.55 -3.29 -11.88
C VAL A 178 -25.87 -3.08 -11.14
N GLU A 179 -26.99 -3.30 -11.82
CA GLU A 179 -28.33 -2.93 -11.34
C GLU A 179 -28.64 -3.45 -9.94
N ALA A 180 -28.36 -4.73 -9.66
CA ALA A 180 -28.60 -5.33 -8.35
C ALA A 180 -27.84 -4.61 -7.23
N GLU A 181 -26.58 -4.25 -7.45
CA GLU A 181 -25.77 -3.52 -6.48
C GLU A 181 -26.16 -2.04 -6.42
N ALA A 182 -26.54 -1.44 -7.54
CA ALA A 182 -27.00 -0.05 -7.60
C ALA A 182 -28.25 0.19 -6.77
N LEU A 183 -29.21 -0.74 -6.79
CA LEU A 183 -30.39 -0.70 -5.93
C LEU A 183 -30.01 -0.73 -4.43
N VAL A 184 -29.02 -1.56 -4.07
CA VAL A 184 -28.52 -1.58 -2.68
C VAL A 184 -27.87 -0.25 -2.31
N VAL A 185 -27.07 0.34 -3.20
CA VAL A 185 -26.47 1.67 -2.99
C VAL A 185 -27.54 2.72 -2.80
N ALA A 186 -28.54 2.79 -3.68
CA ALA A 186 -29.65 3.73 -3.57
C ALA A 186 -30.40 3.56 -2.24
N ARG A 187 -30.66 2.32 -1.83
CA ARG A 187 -31.29 2.00 -0.52
C ARG A 187 -30.41 2.50 0.64
N ILE A 188 -29.11 2.27 0.62
CA ILE A 188 -28.17 2.73 1.66
C ILE A 188 -28.23 4.25 1.80
N PHE A 189 -28.15 4.97 0.69
CA PHE A 189 -28.22 6.43 0.71
C PHE A 189 -29.56 6.94 1.24
N HIS A 190 -30.67 6.39 0.76
CA HIS A 190 -32.01 6.78 1.19
C HIS A 190 -32.24 6.50 2.68
N ARG A 191 -31.94 5.29 3.16
CA ARG A 191 -32.11 4.90 4.57
C ARG A 191 -31.27 5.76 5.49
N TYR A 192 -30.05 6.11 5.08
CA TYR A 192 -29.20 6.99 5.86
C TYR A 192 -29.63 8.45 5.79
N ALA A 193 -30.03 8.97 4.62
CA ALA A 193 -30.41 10.37 4.43
C ALA A 193 -31.78 10.70 5.09
N VAL A 194 -32.80 9.91 4.80
CA VAL A 194 -34.19 10.18 5.19
C VAL A 194 -34.58 9.38 6.44
N GLY A 195 -34.25 8.11 6.47
CA GLY A 195 -34.65 7.19 7.55
C GLY A 195 -33.97 7.41 8.89
N GLY A 196 -33.04 8.32 9.01
CA GLY A 196 -32.43 8.68 10.29
C GLY A 196 -31.55 7.59 10.94
N ILE A 197 -31.36 6.45 10.27
CA ILE A 197 -30.70 5.28 10.82
C ILE A 197 -29.16 5.49 10.99
N SER A 198 -28.60 4.94 12.06
CA SER A 198 -27.13 4.99 12.24
C SER A 198 -26.42 4.02 11.30
N MET A 199 -25.13 4.30 10.95
CA MET A 199 -24.32 3.39 10.12
C MET A 199 -24.23 1.97 10.70
N ARG A 200 -24.20 1.82 12.04
CA ARG A 200 -24.17 0.51 12.69
C ARG A 200 -25.49 -0.24 12.57
N ALA A 201 -26.61 0.46 12.69
CA ALA A 201 -27.94 -0.14 12.53
C ALA A 201 -28.17 -0.51 11.05
N LEU A 202 -27.76 0.34 10.12
CA LEU A 202 -27.83 0.06 8.69
C LEU A 202 -26.96 -1.15 8.29
N ALA A 203 -25.76 -1.29 8.87
CA ALA A 203 -24.92 -2.46 8.65
C ALA A 203 -25.57 -3.76 9.12
N ARG A 204 -26.26 -3.72 10.29
CA ARG A 204 -27.02 -4.88 10.79
C ARG A 204 -28.23 -5.22 9.91
N GLU A 205 -28.95 -4.21 9.43
CA GLU A 205 -30.08 -4.38 8.50
C GLU A 205 -29.61 -5.11 7.22
N LEU A 206 -28.55 -4.61 6.56
CA LEU A 206 -28.03 -5.22 5.34
C LEU A 206 -27.49 -6.64 5.57
N THR A 207 -26.90 -6.91 6.73
CA THR A 207 -26.44 -8.25 7.11
C THR A 207 -27.60 -9.20 7.36
N ALA A 208 -28.66 -8.74 8.02
CA ALA A 208 -29.88 -9.53 8.25
C ALA A 208 -30.60 -9.88 6.94
N ASP A 209 -30.58 -8.96 5.97
CA ASP A 209 -31.12 -9.17 4.62
C ASP A 209 -30.21 -10.05 3.74
N GLN A 210 -29.11 -10.58 4.28
CA GLN A 210 -28.13 -11.43 3.58
C GLN A 210 -27.52 -10.80 2.32
N ILE A 211 -27.48 -9.47 2.24
CA ILE A 211 -26.88 -8.74 1.13
C ILE A 211 -25.34 -8.81 1.28
N PRO A 212 -24.60 -9.35 0.29
CA PRO A 212 -23.15 -9.44 0.37
C PRO A 212 -22.51 -8.05 0.37
N SER A 213 -21.47 -7.87 1.19
CA SER A 213 -20.70 -6.63 1.23
C SER A 213 -19.82 -6.48 -0.03
N PRO A 214 -19.26 -5.29 -0.31
CA PRO A 214 -18.37 -5.05 -1.47
C PRO A 214 -17.15 -5.96 -1.58
N LYS A 215 -16.82 -6.68 -0.51
CA LYS A 215 -15.73 -7.69 -0.47
C LYS A 215 -16.24 -9.13 -0.59
N GLY A 216 -17.56 -9.32 -0.76
CA GLY A 216 -18.20 -10.64 -0.77
C GLY A 216 -18.42 -11.23 0.62
N ASN A 217 -18.14 -10.49 1.70
CA ASN A 217 -18.40 -10.99 3.06
C ASN A 217 -19.90 -10.91 3.38
N ALA A 218 -20.40 -11.86 4.16
CA ALA A 218 -21.81 -11.87 4.62
C ALA A 218 -22.13 -10.69 5.56
N GLN A 219 -21.12 -10.14 6.23
CA GLN A 219 -21.31 -9.06 7.20
C GLN A 219 -20.88 -7.70 6.64
N TRP A 220 -21.71 -6.68 6.88
CA TRP A 220 -21.40 -5.29 6.63
C TRP A 220 -20.78 -4.66 7.88
N ASP A 221 -19.84 -3.75 7.67
CA ASP A 221 -19.26 -2.93 8.73
C ASP A 221 -19.52 -1.43 8.51
N ALA A 222 -19.60 -0.68 9.61
CA ALA A 222 -19.86 0.76 9.57
C ALA A 222 -18.76 1.55 8.85
N GLY A 223 -17.51 1.04 8.82
CA GLY A 223 -16.39 1.67 8.11
C GLY A 223 -16.55 1.55 6.60
N THR A 224 -17.03 0.41 6.11
CA THR A 224 -17.33 0.20 4.68
C THR A 224 -18.49 1.11 4.25
N LEU A 225 -19.58 1.19 5.03
CA LEU A 225 -20.66 2.12 4.77
C LEU A 225 -20.19 3.57 4.78
N GLY A 226 -19.37 3.96 5.76
CA GLY A 226 -18.83 5.31 5.84
C GLY A 226 -17.94 5.70 4.65
N ARG A 227 -17.21 4.74 4.05
CA ARG A 227 -16.44 4.97 2.82
C ARG A 227 -17.34 5.06 1.59
N LEU A 228 -18.36 4.21 1.52
CA LEU A 228 -19.34 4.22 0.45
C LEU A 228 -20.08 5.57 0.44
N LEU A 229 -20.67 5.99 1.55
CA LEU A 229 -21.42 7.24 1.68
C LEU A 229 -20.60 8.51 1.35
N ARG A 230 -19.28 8.47 1.46
CA ARG A 230 -18.38 9.60 1.11
C ARG A 230 -17.85 9.56 -0.32
N ASN A 231 -18.17 8.54 -1.10
CA ASN A 231 -17.60 8.41 -2.43
C ASN A 231 -18.42 9.21 -3.46
N PRO A 232 -17.85 10.28 -4.06
CA PRO A 232 -18.56 11.15 -4.98
C PRO A 232 -18.91 10.48 -6.32
N ALA A 233 -18.34 9.30 -6.61
CA ALA A 233 -18.72 8.52 -7.80
C ALA A 233 -20.22 8.22 -7.85
N TYR A 234 -20.87 8.06 -6.71
CA TYR A 234 -22.30 7.75 -6.66
C TYR A 234 -23.20 8.89 -7.11
N MET A 235 -22.74 10.15 -7.02
CA MET A 235 -23.45 11.30 -7.61
C MET A 235 -22.99 11.63 -9.03
N GLY A 236 -22.27 10.70 -9.70
CA GLY A 236 -21.83 10.86 -11.07
C GLY A 236 -20.44 11.50 -11.26
N ARG A 237 -19.69 11.78 -10.18
CA ARG A 237 -18.37 12.45 -10.21
C ARG A 237 -17.33 11.59 -9.52
N ALA A 238 -16.75 10.63 -10.24
CA ALA A 238 -15.62 9.88 -9.70
C ALA A 238 -14.38 10.76 -9.59
N ALA A 239 -13.66 10.71 -8.47
CA ALA A 239 -12.55 11.62 -8.22
C ALA A 239 -11.19 10.92 -8.38
N PHE A 240 -10.33 11.48 -9.23
CA PHE A 240 -8.92 11.13 -9.36
C PHE A 240 -8.06 12.04 -8.48
N GLY A 241 -6.94 11.51 -7.95
CA GLY A 241 -5.98 12.30 -7.16
C GLY A 241 -6.39 12.58 -5.72
N LYS A 242 -7.32 11.79 -5.13
CA LYS A 242 -7.78 11.95 -3.74
C LYS A 242 -6.67 11.84 -2.69
N THR A 243 -5.61 11.13 -3.01
CA THR A 243 -4.52 10.83 -2.06
C THR A 243 -3.17 10.96 -2.73
N GLN A 244 -2.15 11.24 -1.93
CA GLN A 244 -0.74 11.22 -2.34
C GLN A 244 0.07 10.40 -1.36
N THR A 245 1.13 9.78 -1.87
CA THR A 245 2.13 9.14 -1.03
C THR A 245 3.05 10.21 -0.47
N ALA A 246 3.14 10.31 0.84
CA ALA A 246 4.09 11.18 1.52
C ALA A 246 5.04 10.33 2.34
N SER A 247 6.32 10.70 2.42
CA SER A 247 7.22 10.13 3.41
C SER A 247 6.76 10.61 4.78
N SER A 248 6.00 9.79 5.49
CA SER A 248 5.63 10.11 6.86
C SER A 248 6.78 9.71 7.79
N ALA A 249 7.16 10.60 8.70
CA ALA A 249 7.96 10.21 9.84
C ALA A 249 7.30 9.00 10.55
N PRO A 250 8.08 8.00 10.98
CA PRO A 250 7.52 6.80 11.59
C PRO A 250 6.65 7.18 12.78
N ARG A 251 5.35 6.96 12.69
CA ARG A 251 4.45 7.02 13.84
C ARG A 251 4.72 5.76 14.66
N ALA A 252 5.68 5.87 15.60
CA ALA A 252 5.88 4.83 16.59
C ALA A 252 4.57 4.67 17.39
N ASN A 253 3.89 3.55 17.22
CA ASN A 253 2.80 3.16 18.10
C ASN A 253 3.33 3.09 19.54
N ARG A 254 2.46 3.37 20.53
CA ARG A 254 2.82 3.34 21.96
C ARG A 254 3.54 2.05 22.36
N THR A 255 3.12 0.91 21.82
CA THR A 255 3.74 -0.41 21.99
C THR A 255 5.14 -0.52 21.38
N SER A 256 5.39 0.08 20.22
CA SER A 256 6.73 0.09 19.58
C SER A 256 7.71 0.99 20.33
N ARG A 257 7.25 2.11 20.91
CA ARG A 257 8.07 2.99 21.76
C ARG A 257 8.51 2.29 23.05
N LEU A 258 7.61 1.51 23.66
CA LEU A 258 7.90 0.74 24.87
C LEU A 258 8.85 -0.44 24.60
N ALA A 259 8.86 -0.98 23.38
CA ALA A 259 9.71 -2.09 22.97
C ALA A 259 11.07 -1.67 22.38
N GLY A 260 11.38 -0.36 22.31
CA GLY A 260 12.64 0.15 21.74
C GLY A 260 12.88 -0.18 20.27
N ARG A 261 11.84 -0.64 19.54
CA ARG A 261 11.94 -1.01 18.14
C ARG A 261 11.81 0.23 17.24
N SER A 262 12.84 0.48 16.44
CA SER A 262 12.72 1.44 15.34
C SER A 262 11.76 0.87 14.28
N VAL A 263 10.65 1.55 14.06
CA VAL A 263 9.72 1.19 12.97
C VAL A 263 10.23 1.88 11.70
N PRO A 264 10.51 1.13 10.62
CA PRO A 264 10.93 1.75 9.37
C PRO A 264 9.86 2.75 8.89
N ALA A 265 10.33 3.86 8.32
CA ALA A 265 9.47 4.88 7.74
C ALA A 265 8.63 4.24 6.62
N GLN A 266 7.36 3.95 6.88
CA GLN A 266 6.43 3.55 5.85
C GLN A 266 5.91 4.78 5.15
N ALA A 267 5.95 4.76 3.81
CA ALA A 267 5.30 5.79 3.02
C ALA A 267 3.82 5.88 3.40
N GLY A 268 3.45 6.99 4.03
CA GLY A 268 2.07 7.25 4.43
C GLY A 268 1.24 7.71 3.25
N VAL A 269 -0.05 7.36 3.24
CA VAL A 269 -1.02 7.92 2.29
C VAL A 269 -1.70 9.11 2.97
N VAL A 270 -1.54 10.30 2.39
CA VAL A 270 -2.15 11.54 2.88
C VAL A 270 -3.26 11.96 1.92
N ALA A 271 -4.41 12.38 2.47
CA ALA A 271 -5.49 12.94 1.67
C ALA A 271 -5.07 14.30 1.09
N ARG A 272 -5.42 14.54 -0.17
CA ARG A 272 -5.27 15.85 -0.81
C ARG A 272 -6.51 16.72 -0.54
N PRO A 273 -6.35 18.05 -0.53
CA PRO A 273 -7.48 18.97 -0.53
C PRO A 273 -8.46 18.69 -1.67
N ARG A 274 -9.75 18.98 -1.47
CA ARG A 274 -10.79 18.69 -2.47
C ARG A 274 -10.56 19.43 -3.79
N GLU A 275 -9.98 20.62 -3.73
CA GLU A 275 -9.66 21.50 -4.85
C GLU A 275 -8.64 20.90 -5.82
N GLU A 276 -7.80 19.97 -5.33
CA GLU A 276 -6.81 19.25 -6.14
C GLU A 276 -7.36 17.99 -6.81
N TRP A 277 -8.62 17.62 -6.49
CA TRP A 277 -9.21 16.44 -7.10
C TRP A 277 -9.71 16.75 -8.50
N ILE A 278 -9.55 15.80 -9.41
CA ILE A 278 -10.08 15.90 -10.76
C ILE A 278 -11.32 15.02 -10.84
N ASP A 279 -12.45 15.64 -11.11
CA ASP A 279 -13.72 14.94 -11.26
C ASP A 279 -13.82 14.30 -12.65
N ILE A 280 -14.15 13.02 -12.68
CA ILE A 280 -14.31 12.22 -13.89
C ILE A 280 -15.78 11.80 -13.96
N PRO A 281 -16.49 12.11 -15.06
CA PRO A 281 -17.89 11.77 -15.19
C PRO A 281 -18.10 10.25 -15.23
N VAL A 282 -19.05 9.76 -14.46
CA VAL A 282 -19.50 8.36 -14.41
C VAL A 282 -21.01 8.32 -14.24
N PRO A 283 -21.72 7.20 -14.55
CA PRO A 283 -23.14 7.11 -14.31
C PRO A 283 -23.50 7.39 -12.85
N ALA A 284 -24.46 8.25 -12.57
CA ALA A 284 -24.92 8.53 -11.23
C ALA A 284 -25.89 7.44 -10.75
N LEU A 285 -25.76 7.01 -9.48
CA LEU A 285 -26.70 6.08 -8.82
C LEU A 285 -27.64 6.79 -7.86
N VAL A 286 -27.27 7.99 -7.41
CA VAL A 286 -28.08 8.82 -6.51
C VAL A 286 -28.05 10.27 -6.99
N SER A 287 -29.10 11.04 -6.65
CA SER A 287 -29.12 12.46 -6.98
C SER A 287 -28.12 13.25 -6.13
N GLU A 288 -27.68 14.39 -6.67
CA GLU A 288 -26.75 15.31 -5.97
C GLU A 288 -27.32 15.81 -4.64
N GLU A 289 -28.64 16.02 -4.59
CA GLU A 289 -29.37 16.46 -3.39
C GLU A 289 -29.29 15.43 -2.28
N VAL A 290 -29.57 14.15 -2.58
CA VAL A 290 -29.48 13.05 -1.61
C VAL A 290 -28.03 12.89 -1.13
N PHE A 291 -27.06 12.97 -2.03
CA PHE A 291 -25.65 12.91 -1.66
C PHE A 291 -25.27 14.06 -0.72
N ALA A 292 -25.67 15.31 -1.02
CA ALA A 292 -25.40 16.48 -0.19
C ALA A 292 -26.04 16.36 1.20
N LEU A 293 -27.27 15.82 1.29
CA LEU A 293 -27.94 15.56 2.56
C LEU A 293 -27.14 14.56 3.41
N VAL A 294 -26.65 13.47 2.79
CA VAL A 294 -25.81 12.49 3.45
C VAL A 294 -24.51 13.12 3.98
N GLN A 295 -23.82 13.97 3.18
CA GLN A 295 -22.60 14.63 3.62
C GLN A 295 -22.81 15.54 4.82
N ARG A 296 -23.88 16.36 4.82
CA ARG A 296 -24.28 17.19 5.98
C ARG A 296 -24.45 16.34 7.22
N ARG A 297 -25.21 15.25 7.11
CA ARG A 297 -25.47 14.35 8.24
C ARG A 297 -24.18 13.65 8.75
N LEU A 298 -23.27 13.26 7.85
CA LEU A 298 -21.97 12.71 8.23
C LEU A 298 -21.11 13.72 9.00
N ALA A 299 -21.14 15.00 8.60
CA ALA A 299 -20.45 16.08 9.28
C ALA A 299 -21.05 16.36 10.68
N GLU A 300 -22.38 16.39 10.80
CA GLU A 300 -23.09 16.53 12.08
C GLU A 300 -22.76 15.38 13.02
N ASN A 301 -22.84 14.14 12.54
CA ASN A 301 -22.50 12.96 13.35
C ASN A 301 -21.03 12.93 13.79
N ALA A 302 -20.11 13.45 12.99
CA ALA A 302 -18.69 13.58 13.37
C ALA A 302 -18.52 14.64 14.47
N ARG A 303 -19.24 15.77 14.37
CA ARG A 303 -19.22 16.86 15.33
C ARG A 303 -19.76 16.42 16.69
N PHE A 304 -20.87 15.68 16.71
CA PHE A 304 -21.55 15.24 17.93
C PHE A 304 -21.12 13.82 18.39
N SER A 305 -20.02 13.30 17.90
CA SER A 305 -19.58 11.93 18.21
C SER A 305 -19.26 11.77 19.71
N PRO A 306 -19.82 10.75 20.38
CA PRO A 306 -19.53 10.46 21.80
C PRO A 306 -18.06 10.17 22.09
N ARG A 307 -17.25 9.82 21.07
CA ARG A 307 -15.81 9.56 21.21
C ARG A 307 -15.01 10.78 21.69
N ASN A 308 -15.53 11.98 21.48
CA ASN A 308 -14.88 13.22 21.91
C ASN A 308 -15.20 13.58 23.37
N THR A 309 -16.00 12.77 24.05
CA THR A 309 -16.48 13.05 25.40
C THR A 309 -15.77 12.16 26.40
N LYS A 310 -15.05 12.77 27.35
CA LYS A 310 -14.37 12.07 28.44
C LYS A 310 -15.34 11.58 29.54
N ALA A 311 -16.47 12.24 29.71
CA ALA A 311 -17.52 11.84 30.64
C ALA A 311 -18.90 12.09 30.02
N PRO A 312 -19.81 11.09 29.96
CA PRO A 312 -21.15 11.28 29.42
C PRO A 312 -21.95 12.28 30.27
N ALA A 313 -22.72 13.14 29.62
CA ALA A 313 -23.66 14.06 30.26
C ALA A 313 -25.04 13.89 29.67
N LEU A 314 -26.09 14.09 30.49
CA LEU A 314 -27.50 13.83 30.13
C LEU A 314 -27.92 14.60 28.89
N LEU A 315 -27.50 15.87 28.75
CA LEU A 315 -27.84 16.76 27.63
C LEU A 315 -26.76 16.87 26.57
N GLN A 316 -25.82 15.95 26.55
CA GLN A 316 -24.71 15.96 25.59
C GLN A 316 -25.20 15.78 24.16
N GLY A 317 -24.84 16.72 23.29
CA GLY A 317 -25.26 16.73 21.89
C GLY A 317 -26.72 17.21 21.66
N LEU A 318 -27.45 17.53 22.71
CA LEU A 318 -28.83 18.07 22.63
C LEU A 318 -28.83 19.60 22.77
N LEU A 319 -27.87 20.19 23.45
CA LEU A 319 -27.76 21.64 23.60
C LEU A 319 -26.86 22.23 22.54
N VAL A 320 -27.39 23.16 21.77
CA VAL A 320 -26.70 23.88 20.69
C VAL A 320 -26.90 25.36 20.89
N CYS A 321 -25.87 26.17 20.73
CA CYS A 321 -25.99 27.62 20.77
C CYS A 321 -26.79 28.12 19.55
N ASP A 322 -27.87 28.85 19.83
CA ASP A 322 -28.75 29.39 18.77
C ASP A 322 -28.05 30.41 17.86
N VAL A 323 -27.05 31.13 18.39
CA VAL A 323 -26.33 32.18 17.65
C VAL A 323 -25.24 31.60 16.73
N CYS A 324 -24.43 30.65 17.20
CA CYS A 324 -23.29 30.14 16.45
C CYS A 324 -23.42 28.67 16.04
N GLY A 325 -24.47 27.97 16.41
CA GLY A 325 -24.72 26.57 16.07
C GLY A 325 -23.73 25.58 16.71
N TYR A 326 -22.86 25.99 17.66
CA TYR A 326 -21.95 25.10 18.36
C TYR A 326 -22.65 24.34 19.49
N ALA A 327 -22.30 23.06 19.62
CA ALA A 327 -22.77 22.27 20.76
C ALA A 327 -22.09 22.73 22.04
N TYR A 328 -22.86 22.82 23.12
CA TYR A 328 -22.31 23.07 24.44
C TYR A 328 -21.55 21.83 24.93
N ASN A 329 -20.33 22.04 25.36
CA ASN A 329 -19.47 21.00 25.91
C ASN A 329 -19.47 21.11 27.45
N ARG A 330 -19.64 19.94 28.10
CA ARG A 330 -19.45 19.87 29.55
C ARG A 330 -17.98 20.02 29.89
N THR A 331 -17.61 21.00 30.69
CA THR A 331 -16.30 21.09 31.33
C THR A 331 -16.39 20.48 32.72
N SER A 332 -15.59 19.43 33.00
CA SER A 332 -15.38 18.97 34.40
C SER A 332 -14.22 19.77 35.00
N GLN A 333 -14.50 20.59 35.96
CA GLN A 333 -13.45 21.13 36.83
C GLN A 333 -12.93 20.03 37.76
N GLY A 334 -11.58 19.98 37.97
CA GLY A 334 -10.96 19.10 38.95
C GLY A 334 -11.48 19.33 40.38
N PRO A 335 -10.91 18.64 41.39
CA PRO A 335 -11.39 18.71 42.77
C PRO A 335 -11.11 20.11 43.37
N GLY A 336 -11.99 21.05 43.08
CA GLY A 336 -12.02 22.42 43.61
C GLY A 336 -13.44 22.91 43.71
N PRO A 337 -13.73 24.04 44.47
CA PRO A 337 -15.08 24.54 44.60
C PRO A 337 -15.70 24.82 43.25
N LYS A 338 -16.88 24.20 42.98
CA LYS A 338 -17.62 24.29 41.70
C LYS A 338 -18.04 25.74 41.47
N LYS A 339 -17.41 26.45 40.53
CA LYS A 339 -17.95 27.70 40.02
C LYS A 339 -18.89 27.36 38.88
N TYR A 340 -20.17 27.70 39.01
CA TYR A 340 -21.13 27.69 37.94
C TYR A 340 -20.99 29.02 37.18
N HIS A 341 -20.74 28.96 35.89
CA HIS A 341 -20.87 30.12 34.99
C HIS A 341 -22.05 29.89 34.10
#